data_72aadf33038bb6dd52e08f9e71cde1da
#
_entry.id   72aadf33038bb6dd52e08f9e71cde1da
#
_cell.length_a   1.000
_cell.length_b   1.000
_cell.length_c   1.000
_cell.angle_alpha   90.00
_cell.angle_beta   90.00
_cell.angle_gamma   90.00
#
_symmetry.space_group_name_H-M   'P 1'
#
loop_
_entity.id
_entity.type
_entity.pdbx_description
1 polymer ?
#
loop_
_entity_poly.entity_id
_entity_poly.type
_entity_poly.pdbx_seq_one_letter_code
_entity_poly.pdbx_strand_id
1 'polypeptide(L)'
;MPLVLKYVRLLHSWFGVIALPWVIFFGLTGFYLNHPDAVRSILPLQTYEDNADVFPSLAQPISAEAAADIARNYWPKSEMLSIKNIEYHGFEAFEFEREAGYIIVVKSTGHYYVKSRIQNKMYSPKGELLERKIYWNYVFGVFHRTGWFGWSIGTILADITAFSLMIFGFSGLILWYLPKHRRFKRKLSSWLI
;
A
#
# COMPACT_ATOMS: atom_id res chain seq x y z
N MET A 1 26.41 -37.23 11.06
CA MET A 1 26.56 -35.82 10.68
C MET A 1 26.31 -35.51 9.20
N PRO A 2 26.64 -36.34 8.20
CA PRO A 2 26.19 -36.13 6.82
C PRO A 2 24.68 -36.09 6.64
N LEU A 3 23.97 -36.92 7.44
CA LEU A 3 22.49 -37.01 7.38
C LEU A 3 21.81 -35.67 7.81
N VAL A 4 22.28 -35.07 8.91
CA VAL A 4 21.76 -33.78 9.39
C VAL A 4 21.93 -32.67 8.35
N LEU A 5 23.12 -32.60 7.73
CA LEU A 5 23.35 -31.59 6.67
C LEU A 5 22.47 -31.82 5.44
N LYS A 6 22.12 -33.07 5.12
CA LYS A 6 21.19 -33.41 4.04
C LYS A 6 19.80 -32.83 4.33
N TYR A 7 19.28 -33.04 5.54
CA TYR A 7 17.97 -32.52 5.93
C TYR A 7 17.98 -30.97 6.03
N VAL A 8 19.04 -30.40 6.59
CA VAL A 8 19.17 -28.92 6.64
C VAL A 8 19.18 -28.31 5.23
N ARG A 9 19.88 -28.92 4.25
CA ARG A 9 19.84 -28.47 2.85
C ARG A 9 18.44 -28.60 2.26
N LEU A 10 17.76 -29.71 2.51
CA LEU A 10 16.41 -29.94 2.02
C LEU A 10 15.45 -28.88 2.55
N LEU A 11 15.45 -28.64 3.86
CA LEU A 11 14.65 -27.59 4.50
C LEU A 11 14.99 -26.21 3.93
N HIS A 12 16.27 -25.86 3.86
CA HIS A 12 16.72 -24.59 3.29
C HIS A 12 16.20 -24.38 1.87
N SER A 13 16.28 -25.40 1.01
CA SER A 13 15.82 -25.31 -0.38
C SER A 13 14.31 -25.12 -0.47
N TRP A 14 13.52 -25.92 0.26
CA TRP A 14 12.06 -25.80 0.22
C TRP A 14 11.55 -24.51 0.81
N PHE A 15 12.02 -24.12 1.99
CA PHE A 15 11.62 -22.83 2.59
C PHE A 15 12.12 -21.63 1.77
N GLY A 16 13.29 -21.75 1.13
CA GLY A 16 13.79 -20.73 0.20
C GLY A 16 12.89 -20.57 -1.02
N VAL A 17 12.45 -21.67 -1.64
CA VAL A 17 11.55 -21.62 -2.81
C VAL A 17 10.19 -21.03 -2.43
N ILE A 18 9.63 -21.42 -1.27
CA ILE A 18 8.36 -20.89 -0.78
C ILE A 18 8.47 -19.39 -0.44
N ALA A 19 9.57 -18.99 0.20
CA ALA A 19 9.76 -17.61 0.62
C ALA A 19 10.16 -16.68 -0.53
N LEU A 20 10.83 -17.17 -1.58
CA LEU A 20 11.44 -16.35 -2.64
C LEU A 20 10.47 -15.37 -3.32
N PRO A 21 9.26 -15.77 -3.76
CA PRO A 21 8.31 -14.86 -4.38
C PRO A 21 7.95 -13.68 -3.46
N TRP A 22 7.78 -13.98 -2.17
CA TRP A 22 7.44 -12.99 -1.16
C TRP A 22 8.61 -12.07 -0.81
N VAL A 23 9.84 -12.60 -0.77
CA VAL A 23 11.05 -11.79 -0.56
C VAL A 23 11.18 -10.76 -1.67
N ILE A 24 11.00 -11.17 -2.93
CA ILE A 24 11.04 -10.25 -4.08
C ILE A 24 9.93 -9.22 -3.95
N PHE A 25 8.70 -9.67 -3.70
CA PHE A 25 7.54 -8.80 -3.59
C PHE A 25 7.66 -7.78 -2.44
N PHE A 26 8.01 -8.24 -1.23
CA PHE A 26 8.19 -7.36 -0.08
C PHE A 26 9.45 -6.48 -0.23
N GLY A 27 10.51 -6.99 -0.88
CA GLY A 27 11.69 -6.20 -1.19
C GLY A 27 11.36 -5.02 -2.11
N LEU A 28 10.63 -5.26 -3.20
CA LEU A 28 10.22 -4.22 -4.14
C LEU A 28 9.26 -3.20 -3.50
N THR A 29 8.24 -3.69 -2.78
CA THR A 29 7.27 -2.80 -2.11
C THR A 29 7.92 -2.02 -0.98
N GLY A 30 8.81 -2.63 -0.20
CA GLY A 30 9.58 -1.98 0.85
C GLY A 30 10.54 -0.94 0.30
N PHE A 31 11.22 -1.23 -0.83
CA PHE A 31 12.07 -0.25 -1.51
C PHE A 31 11.27 1.00 -1.92
N TYR A 32 10.08 0.81 -2.51
CA TYR A 32 9.19 1.93 -2.82
C TYR A 32 8.84 2.74 -1.57
N LEU A 33 8.46 2.09 -0.47
CA LEU A 33 8.04 2.77 0.76
C LEU A 33 9.16 3.60 1.40
N ASN A 34 10.41 3.14 1.27
CA ASN A 34 11.58 3.84 1.79
C ASN A 34 12.10 4.93 0.84
N HIS A 35 11.87 4.78 -0.48
CA HIS A 35 12.39 5.69 -1.52
C HIS A 35 11.31 6.10 -2.53
N PRO A 36 10.17 6.67 -2.09
CA PRO A 36 9.05 6.97 -2.98
C PRO A 36 9.42 7.96 -4.10
N ASP A 37 10.26 8.95 -3.80
CA ASP A 37 10.64 9.96 -4.78
C ASP A 37 11.59 9.42 -5.85
N ALA A 38 12.51 8.53 -5.48
CA ALA A 38 13.40 7.86 -6.44
C ALA A 38 12.60 6.97 -7.41
N VAL A 39 11.57 6.27 -6.91
CA VAL A 39 10.72 5.45 -7.78
C VAL A 39 9.81 6.31 -8.66
N ARG A 40 9.28 7.42 -8.15
CA ARG A 40 8.47 8.35 -8.94
C ARG A 40 9.25 9.05 -10.05
N SER A 41 10.56 9.27 -9.88
CA SER A 41 11.41 9.83 -10.93
C SER A 41 11.62 8.88 -12.12
N ILE A 42 11.52 7.56 -11.88
CA ILE A 42 11.68 6.53 -12.91
C ILE A 42 10.32 6.12 -13.50
N LEU A 43 9.31 5.97 -12.63
CA LEU A 43 7.94 5.64 -13.03
C LEU A 43 7.10 6.93 -12.94
N PRO A 44 6.53 7.43 -14.05
CA PRO A 44 5.68 8.62 -14.05
C PRO A 44 4.34 8.29 -13.36
N LEU A 45 4.39 8.22 -12.02
CA LEU A 45 3.21 8.09 -11.19
C LEU A 45 2.55 9.47 -11.15
N GLN A 46 1.37 9.60 -11.77
CA GLN A 46 0.65 10.86 -11.84
C GLN A 46 0.50 11.49 -10.46
N THR A 47 1.04 12.70 -10.31
CA THR A 47 0.79 13.56 -9.16
C THR A 47 -0.37 14.49 -9.49
N TYR A 48 -1.28 14.57 -8.57
CA TYR A 48 -2.43 15.47 -8.68
C TYR A 48 -2.03 16.88 -8.26
N GLU A 49 -2.34 17.88 -9.08
CA GLU A 49 -2.31 19.28 -8.69
C GLU A 49 -3.74 19.73 -8.40
N ASP A 50 -3.92 20.43 -7.30
CA ASP A 50 -5.24 20.90 -6.89
C ASP A 50 -5.55 22.23 -7.59
N ASN A 51 -6.31 22.14 -8.66
CA ASN A 51 -6.71 23.29 -9.46
C ASN A 51 -8.14 23.76 -9.12
N ALA A 52 -8.48 23.76 -7.84
CA ALA A 52 -9.81 24.21 -7.38
C ALA A 52 -10.18 25.62 -7.89
N ASP A 53 -9.18 26.46 -8.14
CA ASP A 53 -9.37 27.85 -8.64
C ASP A 53 -9.84 27.94 -10.10
N VAL A 54 -9.85 26.82 -10.82
CA VAL A 54 -10.23 26.80 -12.25
C VAL A 54 -11.74 27.02 -12.47
N PHE A 55 -12.54 26.83 -11.44
CA PHE A 55 -14.00 26.88 -11.57
C PHE A 55 -14.56 28.29 -11.28
N PRO A 56 -15.42 28.80 -12.14
CA PRO A 56 -16.15 30.02 -11.83
C PRO A 56 -17.10 29.81 -10.67
N SER A 57 -17.20 30.79 -9.79
CA SER A 57 -18.17 30.77 -8.71
C SER A 57 -19.60 30.80 -9.26
N LEU A 58 -20.48 30.02 -8.62
CA LEU A 58 -21.91 29.99 -8.92
C LEU A 58 -22.53 31.34 -8.50
N ALA A 59 -23.59 31.73 -9.19
CA ALA A 59 -24.39 32.91 -8.80
C ALA A 59 -24.98 32.78 -7.39
N GLN A 60 -25.29 31.54 -6.98
CA GLN A 60 -25.69 31.16 -5.62
C GLN A 60 -24.95 29.89 -5.21
N PRO A 61 -24.47 29.79 -3.95
CA PRO A 61 -23.85 28.58 -3.46
C PRO A 61 -24.80 27.39 -3.57
N ILE A 62 -24.22 26.20 -3.83
CA ILE A 62 -25.00 24.96 -3.86
C ILE A 62 -25.60 24.70 -2.48
N SER A 63 -26.88 24.30 -2.43
CA SER A 63 -27.55 23.95 -1.18
C SER A 63 -27.06 22.61 -0.63
N ALA A 64 -27.20 22.41 0.68
CA ALA A 64 -26.86 21.13 1.32
C ALA A 64 -27.64 19.95 0.73
N GLU A 65 -28.89 20.18 0.31
CA GLU A 65 -29.75 19.16 -0.29
C GLU A 65 -29.25 18.75 -1.67
N ALA A 66 -28.93 19.71 -2.54
CA ALA A 66 -28.37 19.43 -3.86
C ALA A 66 -26.98 18.75 -3.77
N ALA A 67 -26.15 19.16 -2.81
CA ALA A 67 -24.88 18.49 -2.53
C ALA A 67 -25.06 17.05 -2.01
N ALA A 68 -26.08 16.81 -1.17
CA ALA A 68 -26.43 15.47 -0.69
C ALA A 68 -26.93 14.56 -1.82
N ASP A 69 -27.60 15.11 -2.84
CA ASP A 69 -28.01 14.36 -4.03
C ASP A 69 -26.82 13.87 -4.84
N ILE A 70 -25.78 14.72 -5.01
CA ILE A 70 -24.52 14.31 -5.63
C ILE A 70 -23.92 13.15 -4.85
N ALA A 71 -23.87 13.26 -3.53
CA ALA A 71 -23.30 12.21 -2.67
C ALA A 71 -24.10 10.90 -2.71
N ARG A 72 -25.41 10.95 -2.76
CA ARG A 72 -26.30 9.77 -2.89
C ARG A 72 -26.11 9.09 -4.25
N ASN A 73 -26.08 9.86 -5.31
CA ASN A 73 -25.99 9.33 -6.68
C ASN A 73 -24.64 8.68 -6.98
N TYR A 74 -23.56 9.18 -6.37
CA TYR A 74 -22.22 8.60 -6.62
C TYR A 74 -22.05 7.21 -6.00
N TRP A 75 -22.53 7.00 -4.75
CA TRP A 75 -22.48 5.70 -4.07
C TRP A 75 -23.88 5.28 -3.55
N PRO A 76 -24.79 4.91 -4.43
CA PRO A 76 -26.21 4.68 -4.05
C PRO A 76 -26.43 3.58 -2.99
N LYS A 77 -25.50 2.62 -2.93
CA LYS A 77 -25.57 1.48 -1.98
C LYS A 77 -24.81 1.71 -0.67
N SER A 78 -24.02 2.79 -0.57
CA SER A 78 -23.22 3.07 0.63
C SER A 78 -24.05 3.89 1.62
N GLU A 79 -24.04 3.53 2.89
CA GLU A 79 -24.72 4.27 3.94
C GLU A 79 -24.07 5.64 4.18
N MET A 80 -24.89 6.65 4.46
CA MET A 80 -24.43 7.98 4.85
C MET A 80 -24.25 8.02 6.36
N LEU A 81 -23.03 8.27 6.81
CA LEU A 81 -22.67 8.23 8.23
C LEU A 81 -22.76 9.61 8.87
N SER A 82 -22.28 10.65 8.19
CA SER A 82 -22.34 12.01 8.69
C SER A 82 -22.30 13.06 7.57
N ILE A 83 -22.76 14.28 7.90
CA ILE A 83 -22.67 15.47 7.04
C ILE A 83 -22.07 16.59 7.88
N LYS A 84 -21.01 17.22 7.37
CA LYS A 84 -20.28 18.30 8.06
C LYS A 84 -20.05 19.47 7.11
N ASN A 85 -20.03 20.69 7.67
CA ASN A 85 -19.47 21.84 6.99
C ASN A 85 -17.98 21.90 7.30
N ILE A 86 -17.16 21.96 6.27
CA ILE A 86 -15.70 22.01 6.37
C ILE A 86 -15.14 23.13 5.49
N GLU A 87 -13.90 23.50 5.74
CA GLU A 87 -13.07 24.23 4.78
C GLU A 87 -12.16 23.21 4.08
N TYR A 88 -12.18 23.21 2.75
CA TYR A 88 -11.39 22.30 1.95
C TYR A 88 -10.70 23.06 0.82
N HIS A 89 -9.35 23.07 0.82
CA HIS A 89 -8.51 23.84 -0.12
C HIS A 89 -8.84 25.35 -0.17
N GLY A 90 -9.20 25.92 0.99
CA GLY A 90 -9.57 27.36 1.08
C GLY A 90 -11.02 27.66 0.68
N PHE A 91 -11.84 26.66 0.39
CA PHE A 91 -13.25 26.83 0.05
C PHE A 91 -14.17 26.23 1.11
N GLU A 92 -15.29 26.90 1.36
CA GLU A 92 -16.37 26.28 2.14
C GLU A 92 -16.97 25.12 1.36
N ALA A 93 -17.10 23.97 2.03
CA ALA A 93 -17.61 22.75 1.44
C ALA A 93 -18.50 21.95 2.39
N PHE A 94 -19.33 21.10 1.81
CA PHE A 94 -20.03 20.02 2.52
C PHE A 94 -19.22 18.74 2.41
N GLU A 95 -18.92 18.10 3.52
CA GLU A 95 -18.34 16.76 3.58
C GLU A 95 -19.42 15.73 3.94
N PHE A 96 -19.59 14.76 3.08
CA PHE A 96 -20.47 13.60 3.25
C PHE A 96 -19.60 12.37 3.54
N GLU A 97 -19.63 11.91 4.76
CA GLU A 97 -18.96 10.68 5.16
C GLU A 97 -19.86 9.49 4.81
N ARG A 98 -19.29 8.53 4.07
CA ARG A 98 -19.95 7.30 3.64
C ARG A 98 -19.07 6.11 4.02
N GLU A 99 -19.64 4.90 4.11
CA GLU A 99 -18.84 3.69 4.31
C GLU A 99 -17.75 3.51 3.24
N ALA A 100 -18.02 3.90 2.00
CA ALA A 100 -17.10 3.81 0.86
C ALA A 100 -15.99 4.89 0.87
N GLY A 101 -16.14 5.96 1.66
CA GLY A 101 -15.21 7.09 1.73
C GLY A 101 -15.92 8.43 1.95
N TYR A 102 -15.34 9.50 1.43
CA TYR A 102 -15.84 10.87 1.60
C TYR A 102 -16.18 11.49 0.26
N ILE A 103 -17.28 12.24 0.22
CA ILE A 103 -17.60 13.13 -0.90
C ILE A 103 -17.61 14.56 -0.36
N ILE A 104 -16.80 15.42 -0.95
CA ILE A 104 -16.64 16.81 -0.55
C ILE A 104 -17.14 17.68 -1.70
N VAL A 105 -18.18 18.46 -1.47
CA VAL A 105 -18.80 19.33 -2.48
C VAL A 105 -18.52 20.78 -2.11
N VAL A 106 -17.84 21.51 -2.98
CA VAL A 106 -17.52 22.93 -2.77
C VAL A 106 -18.76 23.77 -3.01
N LYS A 107 -19.10 24.61 -2.02
CA LYS A 107 -20.36 25.39 -2.05
C LYS A 107 -20.40 26.44 -3.15
N SER A 108 -19.28 27.15 -3.35
CA SER A 108 -19.23 28.31 -4.28
C SER A 108 -19.21 27.92 -5.75
N THR A 109 -18.72 26.74 -6.09
CA THR A 109 -18.47 26.32 -7.47
C THR A 109 -19.18 25.03 -7.86
N GLY A 110 -19.65 24.24 -6.88
CA GLY A 110 -20.35 22.98 -7.12
C GLY A 110 -19.49 21.83 -7.62
N HIS A 111 -18.16 22.03 -7.84
CA HIS A 111 -17.29 20.92 -8.12
C HIS A 111 -17.11 20.04 -6.88
N TYR A 112 -16.76 18.76 -7.06
CA TYR A 112 -16.71 17.87 -5.93
C TYR A 112 -15.59 16.85 -6.01
N TYR A 113 -15.14 16.42 -4.85
CA TYR A 113 -14.10 15.42 -4.66
C TYR A 113 -14.70 14.14 -4.11
N VAL A 114 -14.25 13.02 -4.64
CA VAL A 114 -14.60 11.69 -4.17
C VAL A 114 -13.36 11.00 -3.66
N LYS A 115 -13.25 10.91 -2.34
CA LYS A 115 -12.11 10.34 -1.63
C LYS A 115 -12.41 8.93 -1.17
N SER A 116 -11.63 7.98 -1.61
CA SER A 116 -11.59 6.62 -1.06
C SER A 116 -10.24 6.36 -0.40
N ARG A 117 -10.05 5.16 0.15
CA ARG A 117 -8.77 4.77 0.77
C ARG A 117 -7.59 4.79 -0.20
N ILE A 118 -7.84 4.51 -1.49
CA ILE A 118 -6.77 4.34 -2.49
C ILE A 118 -6.64 5.50 -3.48
N GLN A 119 -7.64 6.37 -3.56
CA GLN A 119 -7.67 7.44 -4.55
C GLN A 119 -8.54 8.62 -4.13
N ASN A 120 -8.19 9.78 -4.67
CA ASN A 120 -9.05 10.96 -4.72
C ASN A 120 -9.34 11.29 -6.19
N LYS A 121 -10.60 11.57 -6.50
CA LYS A 121 -11.06 12.00 -7.82
C LYS A 121 -11.75 13.32 -7.68
N MET A 122 -11.47 14.23 -8.61
CA MET A 122 -12.12 15.53 -8.73
C MET A 122 -13.05 15.54 -9.93
N TYR A 123 -14.24 16.05 -9.74
CA TYR A 123 -15.29 16.12 -10.75
C TYR A 123 -15.77 17.55 -10.96
N SER A 124 -16.11 17.89 -12.19
CA SER A 124 -16.83 19.12 -12.50
C SER A 124 -18.23 19.12 -11.87
N PRO A 125 -18.90 20.29 -11.75
CA PRO A 125 -20.30 20.37 -11.32
C PRO A 125 -21.26 19.53 -12.18
N LYS A 126 -20.87 19.24 -13.43
CA LYS A 126 -21.63 18.39 -14.37
C LYS A 126 -21.34 16.89 -14.22
N GLY A 127 -20.42 16.50 -13.35
CA GLY A 127 -20.06 15.09 -13.12
C GLY A 127 -18.95 14.57 -14.05
N GLU A 128 -18.25 15.42 -14.78
CA GLU A 128 -17.12 15.03 -15.61
C GLU A 128 -15.88 14.82 -14.75
N LEU A 129 -15.18 13.69 -14.90
CA LEU A 129 -13.94 13.42 -14.18
C LEU A 129 -12.83 14.34 -14.75
N LEU A 130 -12.28 15.17 -13.89
CA LEU A 130 -11.23 16.13 -14.24
C LEU A 130 -9.85 15.60 -13.86
N GLU A 131 -9.73 15.12 -12.64
CA GLU A 131 -8.46 14.66 -12.11
C GLU A 131 -8.62 13.40 -11.25
N ARG A 132 -7.52 12.63 -11.17
CA ARG A 132 -7.45 11.42 -10.35
C ARG A 132 -6.08 11.31 -9.70
N LYS A 133 -6.05 11.29 -8.37
CA LYS A 133 -4.85 11.04 -7.56
C LYS A 133 -4.93 9.66 -6.93
N ILE A 134 -3.93 8.83 -7.16
CA ILE A 134 -3.79 7.54 -6.48
C ILE A 134 -2.85 7.71 -5.29
N TYR A 135 -3.24 7.21 -4.12
CA TYR A 135 -2.42 7.22 -2.92
C TYR A 135 -1.43 6.05 -2.93
N TRP A 136 -0.40 6.14 -3.77
CA TRP A 136 0.56 5.08 -3.99
C TRP A 136 1.22 4.58 -2.70
N ASN A 137 1.53 5.46 -1.74
CA ASN A 137 2.07 5.06 -0.46
C ASN A 137 1.11 4.14 0.31
N TYR A 138 -0.19 4.42 0.24
CA TYR A 138 -1.19 3.55 0.84
C TYR A 138 -1.30 2.21 0.08
N VAL A 139 -1.33 2.24 -1.24
CA VAL A 139 -1.40 1.05 -2.10
C VAL A 139 -0.20 0.13 -1.82
N PHE A 140 1.02 0.66 -1.92
CA PHE A 140 2.23 -0.12 -1.63
C PHE A 140 2.33 -0.55 -0.16
N GLY A 141 1.83 0.27 0.78
CA GLY A 141 1.73 -0.10 2.19
C GLY A 141 0.78 -1.28 2.45
N VAL A 142 -0.36 -1.34 1.76
CA VAL A 142 -1.26 -2.49 1.81
C VAL A 142 -0.62 -3.71 1.18
N PHE A 143 -0.03 -3.57 0.00
CA PHE A 143 0.72 -4.65 -0.66
C PHE A 143 1.82 -5.22 0.24
N HIS A 144 2.62 -4.36 0.85
CA HIS A 144 3.71 -4.77 1.72
C HIS A 144 3.25 -5.51 2.98
N ARG A 145 2.06 -5.18 3.51
CA ARG A 145 1.53 -5.80 4.74
C ARG A 145 0.70 -7.05 4.49
N THR A 146 -0.12 -7.05 3.45
CA THR A 146 -1.16 -8.08 3.26
C THR A 146 -1.14 -8.73 1.88
N GLY A 147 -0.20 -8.36 1.00
CA GLY A 147 -0.14 -8.88 -0.37
C GLY A 147 -1.41 -8.65 -1.18
N TRP A 148 -2.28 -7.73 -0.76
CA TRP A 148 -3.60 -7.43 -1.36
C TRP A 148 -4.68 -8.51 -1.18
N PHE A 149 -4.42 -9.59 -0.45
CA PHE A 149 -5.39 -10.69 -0.25
C PHE A 149 -6.45 -10.41 0.83
N GLY A 150 -6.61 -9.16 1.24
CA GLY A 150 -7.45 -8.78 2.38
C GLY A 150 -6.76 -9.02 3.73
N TRP A 151 -7.30 -8.39 4.77
CA TRP A 151 -6.61 -8.34 6.06
C TRP A 151 -6.37 -9.73 6.66
N SER A 152 -7.39 -10.61 6.69
CA SER A 152 -7.29 -11.91 7.34
C SER A 152 -6.34 -12.88 6.61
N ILE A 153 -6.54 -13.07 5.30
CA ILE A 153 -5.72 -13.99 4.50
C ILE A 153 -4.31 -13.43 4.33
N GLY A 154 -4.20 -12.13 4.06
CA GLY A 154 -2.92 -11.47 3.86
C GLY A 154 -2.02 -11.53 5.09
N THR A 155 -2.57 -11.37 6.30
CA THR A 155 -1.80 -11.49 7.54
C THR A 155 -1.28 -12.92 7.74
N ILE A 156 -2.12 -13.94 7.52
CA ILE A 156 -1.70 -15.35 7.60
C ILE A 156 -0.57 -15.64 6.60
N LEU A 157 -0.69 -15.17 5.37
CA LEU A 157 0.36 -15.34 4.35
C LEU A 157 1.67 -14.64 4.75
N ALA A 158 1.57 -13.44 5.33
CA ALA A 158 2.73 -12.71 5.83
C ALA A 158 3.42 -13.46 6.98
N ASP A 159 2.65 -14.02 7.91
CA ASP A 159 3.17 -14.82 9.05
C ASP A 159 3.86 -16.10 8.56
N ILE A 160 3.24 -16.85 7.63
CA ILE A 160 3.84 -18.04 7.01
C ILE A 160 5.15 -17.65 6.31
N THR A 161 5.17 -16.54 5.60
CA THR A 161 6.36 -16.06 4.91
C THR A 161 7.45 -15.67 5.91
N ALA A 162 7.12 -14.93 6.96
CA ALA A 162 8.07 -14.54 8.00
C ALA A 162 8.69 -15.77 8.69
N PHE A 163 7.88 -16.78 9.01
CA PHE A 163 8.35 -18.03 9.58
C PHE A 163 9.26 -18.80 8.61
N SER A 164 8.87 -18.86 7.33
CA SER A 164 9.68 -19.49 6.28
C SER A 164 11.04 -18.80 6.11
N LEU A 165 11.07 -17.47 6.18
CA LEU A 165 12.30 -16.68 6.12
C LEU A 165 13.21 -16.93 7.33
N MET A 166 12.66 -17.06 8.53
CA MET A 166 13.45 -17.42 9.72
C MET A 166 14.12 -18.80 9.55
N ILE A 167 13.37 -19.82 9.12
CA ILE A 167 13.93 -21.16 8.89
C ILE A 167 14.98 -21.11 7.78
N PHE A 168 14.70 -20.41 6.68
CA PHE A 168 15.63 -20.22 5.58
C PHE A 168 16.92 -19.54 6.04
N GLY A 169 16.83 -18.44 6.80
CA GLY A 169 17.98 -17.73 7.34
C GLY A 169 18.83 -18.58 8.29
N PHE A 170 18.21 -19.23 9.28
CA PHE A 170 18.94 -20.09 10.22
C PHE A 170 19.57 -21.29 9.54
N SER A 171 18.85 -21.95 8.64
CA SER A 171 19.40 -23.09 7.90
C SER A 171 20.56 -22.67 7.00
N GLY A 172 20.46 -21.52 6.35
CA GLY A 172 21.54 -20.92 5.55
C GLY A 172 22.79 -20.65 6.38
N LEU A 173 22.62 -20.05 7.57
CA LEU A 173 23.71 -19.80 8.50
C LEU A 173 24.41 -21.11 8.94
N ILE A 174 23.64 -22.15 9.25
CA ILE A 174 24.16 -23.47 9.61
C ILE A 174 24.97 -24.06 8.43
N LEU A 175 24.43 -24.02 7.22
CA LEU A 175 25.08 -24.53 6.01
C LEU A 175 26.36 -23.78 5.67
N TRP A 176 26.43 -22.49 5.96
CA TRP A 176 27.62 -21.69 5.78
C TRP A 176 28.67 -21.93 6.86
N TYR A 177 28.26 -21.99 8.13
CA TYR A 177 29.17 -22.07 9.28
C TYR A 177 29.81 -23.44 9.44
N LEU A 178 29.02 -24.54 9.41
CA LEU A 178 29.54 -25.90 9.72
C LEU A 178 30.68 -26.35 8.83
N PRO A 179 30.67 -26.19 7.49
CA PRO A 179 31.79 -26.57 6.65
C PRO A 179 33.05 -25.75 6.92
N LYS A 180 32.89 -24.44 7.17
CA LYS A 180 34.02 -23.54 7.47
C LYS A 180 34.69 -23.90 8.79
N HIS A 181 33.89 -24.11 9.83
CA HIS A 181 34.41 -24.48 11.15
C HIS A 181 35.19 -25.81 11.11
N ARG A 182 34.73 -26.80 10.34
CA ARG A 182 35.42 -28.06 10.15
C ARG A 182 36.74 -27.90 9.38
N ARG A 183 36.77 -27.10 8.34
CA ARG A 183 38.01 -26.79 7.60
C ARG A 183 39.00 -26.08 8.51
N PHE A 184 38.56 -25.10 9.31
CA PHE A 184 39.43 -24.38 10.25
C PHE A 184 40.02 -25.32 11.30
N LYS A 185 39.20 -26.18 11.94
CA LYS A 185 39.71 -27.20 12.91
C LYS A 185 40.77 -28.13 12.29
N ARG A 186 40.52 -28.65 11.07
CA ARG A 186 41.48 -29.48 10.38
C ARG A 186 42.79 -28.76 10.09
N LYS A 187 42.72 -27.51 9.69
CA LYS A 187 43.93 -26.70 9.43
C LYS A 187 44.70 -26.42 10.70
N LEU A 188 44.03 -26.16 11.81
CA LEU A 188 44.69 -25.97 13.12
C LEU A 188 45.38 -27.25 13.61
N SER A 189 44.73 -28.42 13.49
CA SER A 189 45.33 -29.67 13.88
C SER A 189 46.53 -30.10 13.03
N SER A 190 46.62 -29.67 11.76
CA SER A 190 47.75 -29.96 10.90
C SER A 190 48.97 -28.99 11.14
N TRP A 191 48.79 -27.96 11.94
CA TRP A 191 49.87 -27.06 12.36
C TRP A 191 50.48 -27.42 13.71
N LEU A 192 49.81 -28.33 14.45
CA LEU A 192 50.23 -28.74 15.79
C LEU A 192 50.94 -30.13 15.78
N ILE A 193 51.12 -30.72 14.60
CA ILE A 193 51.86 -31.94 14.32
C ILE A 193 53.11 -31.59 13.47
#